data_de58b6f38bbaf8aed8bbadd424d0a9af
#
_entry.id   de58b6f38bbaf8aed8bbadd424d0a9af
#
_cell.length_a   1.000
_cell.length_b   1.000
_cell.length_c   1.000
_cell.angle_alpha   90.00
_cell.angle_beta   90.00
_cell.angle_gamma   90.00
#
_symmetry.space_group_name_H-M   'P 1'
#
loop_
_entity.id
_entity.type
_entity.pdbx_description
1 polymer ?
#
loop_
_entity_poly.entity_id
_entity_poly.type
_entity_poly.pdbx_seq_one_letter_code
_entity_poly.pdbx_strand_id
1 'polypeptide(L)'
;STQGYSSAASDVYKRQSSAIKLNTFSVTCMSTLANGLSSFTAQNIGAHKESRITEGLKESLRMGALVCLPFVVIYLFLGRYAIGLFLDNGSPNAIHAGMMFLRIVSPFYFVVMVKAMCDGVLRGTSSIAYFTTTTFTDLVLRVVLAYFFVKMLSMDSTGIWLSWPVGWTLSAAMSFCFYRMRPWQHHGPKPKRRTAKS
;
A
#
# COMPACT_ATOMS: atom_id res chain seq x y z
N SER A 1 -32.22 27.07 3.47
CA SER A 1 -31.16 26.33 4.18
C SER A 1 -30.36 25.37 3.31
N THR A 2 -30.43 25.42 2.00
CA THR A 2 -29.61 24.62 1.06
C THR A 2 -28.14 25.05 1.02
N GLN A 3 -27.84 26.31 1.31
CA GLN A 3 -26.44 26.80 1.41
C GLN A 3 -25.65 26.19 2.55
N GLY A 4 -26.28 25.87 3.70
CA GLY A 4 -25.62 25.24 4.83
C GLY A 4 -25.20 23.78 4.56
N TYR A 5 -26.02 23.03 3.80
CA TYR A 5 -25.67 21.66 3.40
C TYR A 5 -24.53 21.61 2.36
N SER A 6 -24.51 22.56 1.43
CA SER A 6 -23.48 22.69 0.41
C SER A 6 -22.12 23.03 1.00
N SER A 7 -22.06 23.94 1.99
CA SER A 7 -20.83 24.31 2.66
C SER A 7 -20.30 23.17 3.54
N ALA A 8 -21.16 22.48 4.29
CA ALA A 8 -20.79 21.34 5.11
C ALA A 8 -20.25 20.16 4.27
N ALA A 9 -20.89 19.84 3.15
CA ALA A 9 -20.41 18.81 2.24
C ALA A 9 -19.07 19.17 1.58
N SER A 10 -18.88 20.44 1.20
CA SER A 10 -17.61 20.96 0.67
C SER A 10 -16.49 20.88 1.72
N ASP A 11 -16.79 21.18 2.96
CA ASP A 11 -15.83 21.10 4.06
C ASP A 11 -15.45 19.65 4.39
N VAL A 12 -16.41 18.72 4.38
CA VAL A 12 -16.12 17.28 4.54
C VAL A 12 -15.21 16.78 3.42
N TYR A 13 -15.47 17.15 2.19
CA TYR A 13 -14.66 16.79 1.03
C TYR A 13 -13.22 17.34 1.12
N LYS A 14 -13.05 18.62 1.47
CA LYS A 14 -11.74 19.24 1.68
C LYS A 14 -10.96 18.57 2.80
N ARG A 15 -11.63 18.18 3.88
CA ARG A 15 -11.09 17.50 5.07
C ARG A 15 -10.42 16.17 4.73
N GLN A 16 -11.15 15.35 3.98
CA GLN A 16 -10.69 14.02 3.58
C GLN A 16 -9.59 14.11 2.50
N SER A 17 -9.68 15.10 1.63
CA SER A 17 -8.75 15.28 0.51
C SER A 17 -7.29 15.48 0.96
N SER A 18 -7.03 16.30 1.98
CA SER A 18 -5.66 16.58 2.44
C SER A 18 -5.02 15.40 3.16
N ALA A 19 -5.77 14.71 4.01
CA ALA A 19 -5.29 13.50 4.67
C ALA A 19 -5.02 12.37 3.66
N ILE A 20 -5.87 12.25 2.63
CA ILE A 20 -5.66 11.29 1.52
C ILE A 20 -4.40 11.66 0.72
N LYS A 21 -4.12 12.94 0.47
CA LYS A 21 -2.89 13.36 -0.22
C LYS A 21 -1.63 12.94 0.55
N LEU A 22 -1.61 13.16 1.86
CA LEU A 22 -0.52 12.73 2.73
C LEU A 22 -0.33 11.21 2.72
N ASN A 23 -1.44 10.47 2.83
CA ASN A 23 -1.43 9.02 2.73
C ASN A 23 -0.90 8.55 1.36
N THR A 24 -1.38 9.14 0.27
CA THR A 24 -0.93 8.82 -1.09
C THR A 24 0.56 9.08 -1.26
N PHE A 25 1.07 10.20 -0.73
CA PHE A 25 2.48 10.51 -0.77
C PHE A 25 3.32 9.42 -0.08
N SER A 26 2.94 9.01 1.13
CA SER A 26 3.63 7.94 1.87
C SER A 26 3.62 6.61 1.13
N VAL A 27 2.45 6.21 0.62
CA VAL A 27 2.30 4.95 -0.15
C VAL A 27 3.10 5.00 -1.45
N THR A 28 3.18 6.16 -2.11
CA THR A 28 3.97 6.35 -3.33
C THR A 28 5.46 6.17 -3.06
N CYS A 29 5.99 6.69 -1.95
CA CYS A 29 7.40 6.47 -1.56
C CYS A 29 7.70 4.96 -1.42
N MET A 30 6.81 4.20 -0.79
CA MET A 30 6.95 2.75 -0.64
C MET A 30 6.86 2.01 -1.97
N SER A 31 5.94 2.44 -2.84
CA SER A 31 5.77 1.87 -4.18
C SER A 31 7.00 2.13 -5.06
N THR A 32 7.67 3.26 -4.91
CA THR A 32 8.91 3.57 -5.62
C THR A 32 10.04 2.63 -5.22
N LEU A 33 10.20 2.36 -3.93
CA LEU A 33 11.16 1.35 -3.45
C LEU A 33 10.83 -0.05 -3.98
N ALA A 34 9.55 -0.43 -3.97
CA ALA A 34 9.09 -1.70 -4.51
C ALA A 34 9.34 -1.83 -6.03
N ASN A 35 9.26 -0.73 -6.79
CA ASN A 35 9.62 -0.72 -8.21
C ASN A 35 11.13 -0.93 -8.41
N GLY A 36 11.97 -0.33 -7.57
CA GLY A 36 13.41 -0.58 -7.55
C GLY A 36 13.72 -2.06 -7.27
N LEU A 37 13.07 -2.64 -6.25
CA LEU A 37 13.20 -4.06 -5.93
C LEU A 37 12.71 -4.96 -7.07
N SER A 38 11.64 -4.59 -7.76
CA SER A 38 11.14 -5.32 -8.93
C SER A 38 12.19 -5.39 -10.05
N SER A 39 12.83 -4.25 -10.36
CA SER A 39 13.90 -4.17 -11.37
C SER A 39 15.12 -4.99 -10.95
N PHE A 40 15.55 -4.89 -9.69
CA PHE A 40 16.62 -5.71 -9.12
C PHE A 40 16.31 -7.21 -9.22
N THR A 41 15.08 -7.60 -8.89
CA THR A 41 14.62 -8.99 -8.94
C THR A 41 14.65 -9.51 -10.38
N ALA A 42 14.14 -8.75 -11.35
CA ALA A 42 14.14 -9.14 -12.76
C ALA A 42 15.57 -9.37 -13.30
N GLN A 43 16.52 -8.50 -12.94
CA GLN A 43 17.92 -8.66 -13.33
C GLN A 43 18.55 -9.92 -12.73
N ASN A 44 18.27 -10.22 -11.45
CA ASN A 44 18.84 -11.40 -10.79
C ASN A 44 18.20 -12.71 -11.26
N ILE A 45 16.92 -12.71 -11.62
CA ILE A 45 16.28 -13.86 -12.31
C ILE A 45 16.94 -14.08 -13.68
N GLY A 46 17.11 -13.04 -14.48
CA GLY A 46 17.77 -13.15 -15.79
C GLY A 46 19.22 -13.64 -15.70
N ALA A 47 19.91 -13.33 -14.60
CA ALA A 47 21.27 -13.77 -14.30
C ALA A 47 21.36 -15.14 -13.60
N HIS A 48 20.24 -15.83 -13.36
CA HIS A 48 20.15 -17.10 -12.59
C HIS A 48 20.70 -17.00 -11.16
N LYS A 49 20.58 -15.83 -10.52
CA LYS A 49 21.06 -15.56 -9.15
C LYS A 49 19.89 -15.42 -8.16
N GLU A 50 19.08 -16.46 -8.05
CA GLU A 50 17.84 -16.42 -7.25
C GLU A 50 18.08 -16.19 -5.75
N SER A 51 19.22 -16.63 -5.19
CA SER A 51 19.58 -16.40 -3.80
C SER A 51 19.59 -14.90 -3.43
N ARG A 52 20.01 -14.05 -4.38
CA ARG A 52 20.06 -12.60 -4.21
C ARG A 52 18.70 -11.94 -4.08
N ILE A 53 17.63 -12.57 -4.57
CA ILE A 53 16.27 -12.04 -4.46
C ILE A 53 15.85 -11.96 -2.99
N THR A 54 16.15 -12.98 -2.21
CA THR A 54 15.84 -12.98 -0.78
C THR A 54 16.65 -11.94 -0.01
N GLU A 55 17.91 -11.75 -0.37
CA GLU A 55 18.77 -10.70 0.20
C GLU A 55 18.24 -9.30 -0.18
N GLY A 56 17.92 -9.11 -1.47
CA GLY A 56 17.33 -7.86 -1.95
C GLY A 56 16.02 -7.52 -1.27
N LEU A 57 15.15 -8.50 -1.02
CA LEU A 57 13.92 -8.29 -0.26
C LEU A 57 14.22 -7.84 1.18
N LYS A 58 15.17 -8.51 1.88
CA LYS A 58 15.55 -8.14 3.26
C LYS A 58 16.08 -6.70 3.33
N GLU A 59 16.97 -6.32 2.42
CA GLU A 59 17.51 -4.96 2.38
C GLU A 59 16.45 -3.93 2.01
N SER A 60 15.57 -4.25 1.06
CA SER A 60 14.44 -3.38 0.72
C SER A 60 13.45 -3.21 1.88
N LEU A 61 13.22 -4.25 2.69
CA LEU A 61 12.41 -4.14 3.91
C LEU A 61 13.08 -3.25 4.96
N ARG A 62 14.40 -3.32 5.13
CA ARG A 62 15.15 -2.42 6.03
C ARG A 62 15.07 -0.97 5.56
N MET A 63 15.33 -0.73 4.27
CA MET A 63 15.19 0.61 3.68
C MET A 63 13.76 1.14 3.77
N GLY A 64 12.78 0.28 3.49
CA GLY A 64 11.37 0.61 3.60
C GLY A 64 10.98 0.97 5.04
N ALA A 65 11.49 0.26 6.04
CA ALA A 65 11.26 0.57 7.45
C ALA A 65 11.85 1.94 7.84
N LEU A 66 13.06 2.26 7.37
CA LEU A 66 13.67 3.58 7.57
C LEU A 66 12.86 4.71 6.94
N VAL A 67 12.26 4.47 5.78
CA VAL A 67 11.37 5.46 5.11
C VAL A 67 10.01 5.54 5.79
N CYS A 68 9.45 4.40 6.24
CA CYS A 68 8.16 4.35 6.94
C CYS A 68 8.17 5.06 8.28
N LEU A 69 9.25 4.88 9.06
CA LEU A 69 9.34 5.35 10.44
C LEU A 69 9.08 6.86 10.58
N PRO A 70 9.70 7.74 9.78
CA PRO A 70 9.41 9.17 9.83
C PRO A 70 7.94 9.49 9.56
N PHE A 71 7.31 8.84 8.57
CA PHE A 71 5.89 9.07 8.28
C PHE A 71 5.00 8.67 9.44
N VAL A 72 5.25 7.51 10.04
CA VAL A 72 4.48 7.04 11.21
C VAL A 72 4.64 8.01 12.38
N VAL A 73 5.87 8.43 12.70
CA VAL A 73 6.14 9.37 13.78
C VAL A 73 5.47 10.73 13.52
N ILE A 74 5.64 11.28 12.32
CA ILE A 74 5.04 12.58 11.97
C ILE A 74 3.51 12.50 12.05
N TYR A 75 2.87 11.45 11.54
CA TYR A 75 1.41 11.37 11.51
C TYR A 75 0.80 11.06 12.89
N LEU A 76 1.51 10.33 13.74
CA LEU A 76 1.04 10.08 15.11
C LEU A 76 1.19 11.31 16.03
N PHE A 77 2.33 11.99 15.96
CA PHE A 77 2.67 13.05 16.91
C PHE A 77 2.50 14.47 16.33
N LEU A 78 2.80 14.67 15.05
CA LEU A 78 2.77 15.96 14.37
C LEU A 78 1.67 16.06 13.29
N GLY A 79 0.69 15.13 13.29
CA GLY A 79 -0.37 15.09 12.28
C GLY A 79 -1.13 16.39 12.08
N ARG A 80 -1.31 17.19 13.16
CA ARG A 80 -1.92 18.52 13.08
C ARG A 80 -1.12 19.47 12.19
N TYR A 81 0.20 19.49 12.35
CA TYR A 81 1.08 20.35 11.55
C TYR A 81 1.16 19.85 10.10
N ALA A 82 1.27 18.52 9.92
CA ALA A 82 1.31 17.92 8.61
C ALA A 82 0.05 18.22 7.78
N ILE A 83 -1.13 18.17 8.38
CA ILE A 83 -2.40 18.51 7.72
C ILE A 83 -2.47 20.02 7.47
N GLY A 84 -1.99 20.85 8.41
CA GLY A 84 -1.98 22.31 8.28
C GLY A 84 -1.17 22.82 7.10
N LEU A 85 -0.12 22.10 6.67
CA LEU A 85 0.67 22.43 5.47
C LEU A 85 -0.14 22.30 4.15
N PHE A 86 -1.22 21.50 4.16
CA PHE A 86 -2.05 21.25 2.99
C PHE A 86 -3.44 21.88 3.07
N LEU A 87 -3.79 22.47 4.20
CA LEU A 87 -5.07 23.11 4.48
C LEU A 87 -4.85 24.57 4.87
N ASP A 88 -4.84 25.45 3.87
CA ASP A 88 -5.00 26.86 4.10
C ASP A 88 -6.44 27.13 4.61
N ASN A 89 -6.57 27.66 5.84
CA ASN A 89 -7.85 28.02 6.47
C ASN A 89 -8.82 26.85 6.74
N GLY A 90 -8.32 25.67 7.10
CA GLY A 90 -9.16 24.51 7.47
C GLY A 90 -9.92 24.75 8.78
N SER A 91 -11.22 24.43 8.82
CA SER A 91 -11.99 24.44 10.07
C SER A 91 -11.39 23.47 11.10
N PRO A 92 -11.45 23.76 12.43
CA PRO A 92 -10.91 22.88 13.47
C PRO A 92 -11.40 21.44 13.38
N ASN A 93 -12.65 21.25 12.99
CA ASN A 93 -13.24 19.92 12.76
C ASN A 93 -12.61 19.17 11.59
N ALA A 94 -12.16 19.88 10.55
CA ALA A 94 -11.47 19.31 9.41
C ALA A 94 -10.13 18.70 9.80
N ILE A 95 -9.35 19.45 10.54
CA ILE A 95 -8.05 19.03 11.04
C ILE A 95 -8.21 17.81 11.95
N HIS A 96 -9.22 17.81 12.83
CA HIS A 96 -9.48 16.69 13.73
C HIS A 96 -9.82 15.38 12.97
N ALA A 97 -10.72 15.44 12.00
CA ALA A 97 -11.07 14.26 11.18
C ALA A 97 -9.87 13.70 10.38
N GLY A 98 -9.07 14.59 9.78
CA GLY A 98 -7.85 14.19 9.07
C GLY A 98 -6.79 13.57 10.01
N MET A 99 -6.64 14.11 11.23
CA MET A 99 -5.76 13.54 12.25
C MET A 99 -6.22 12.15 12.68
N MET A 100 -7.53 11.95 12.90
CA MET A 100 -8.06 10.62 13.25
C MET A 100 -7.76 9.61 12.14
N PHE A 101 -8.02 9.98 10.88
CA PHE A 101 -7.68 9.13 9.74
C PHE A 101 -6.19 8.75 9.73
N LEU A 102 -5.28 9.73 9.81
CA LEU A 102 -3.84 9.46 9.80
C LEU A 102 -3.38 8.62 10.99
N ARG A 103 -3.94 8.84 12.17
CA ARG A 103 -3.64 8.04 13.37
C ARG A 103 -4.08 6.59 13.23
N ILE A 104 -5.23 6.34 12.59
CA ILE A 104 -5.73 4.98 12.35
C ILE A 104 -4.86 4.26 11.32
N VAL A 105 -4.48 4.96 10.25
CA VAL A 105 -3.85 4.35 9.07
C VAL A 105 -2.33 4.23 9.22
N SER A 106 -1.66 5.21 9.88
CA SER A 106 -0.19 5.28 9.90
C SER A 106 0.51 4.06 10.52
N PRO A 107 0.04 3.40 11.59
CA PRO A 107 0.70 2.20 12.11
C PRO A 107 0.75 1.06 11.08
N PHE A 108 -0.23 1.03 10.16
CA PHE A 108 -0.34 0.01 9.12
C PHE A 108 0.55 0.27 7.91
N TYR A 109 1.28 1.38 7.87
CA TYR A 109 2.25 1.61 6.79
C TYR A 109 3.36 0.55 6.75
N PHE A 110 3.73 -0.03 7.88
CA PHE A 110 4.64 -1.17 7.89
C PHE A 110 4.05 -2.39 7.16
N VAL A 111 2.75 -2.61 7.31
CA VAL A 111 2.03 -3.69 6.60
C VAL A 111 1.98 -3.41 5.09
N VAL A 112 1.66 -2.15 4.71
CA VAL A 112 1.66 -1.72 3.30
C VAL A 112 3.05 -1.85 2.70
N MET A 113 4.10 -1.50 3.44
CA MET A 113 5.49 -1.65 3.02
C MET A 113 5.82 -3.12 2.72
N VAL A 114 5.52 -4.03 3.66
CA VAL A 114 5.76 -5.47 3.45
C VAL A 114 5.02 -5.97 2.21
N LYS A 115 3.74 -5.60 2.07
CA LYS A 115 2.94 -5.92 0.87
C LYS A 115 3.62 -5.41 -0.39
N ALA A 116 4.00 -4.14 -0.44
CA ALA A 116 4.60 -3.51 -1.61
C ALA A 116 5.92 -4.20 -2.02
N MET A 117 6.75 -4.58 -1.04
CA MET A 117 8.02 -5.29 -1.32
C MET A 117 7.76 -6.70 -1.87
N CYS A 118 6.83 -7.47 -1.28
CA CYS A 118 6.45 -8.79 -1.80
C CYS A 118 5.87 -8.69 -3.21
N ASP A 119 4.99 -7.73 -3.46
CA ASP A 119 4.42 -7.44 -4.78
C ASP A 119 5.50 -7.02 -5.78
N GLY A 120 6.53 -6.29 -5.33
CA GLY A 120 7.71 -5.92 -6.13
C GLY A 120 8.47 -7.16 -6.61
N VAL A 121 8.70 -8.12 -5.73
CA VAL A 121 9.33 -9.40 -6.11
C VAL A 121 8.45 -10.19 -7.08
N LEU A 122 7.15 -10.31 -6.82
CA LEU A 122 6.23 -11.03 -7.71
C LEU A 122 6.20 -10.43 -9.11
N ARG A 123 6.24 -9.11 -9.24
CA ARG A 123 6.36 -8.42 -10.54
C ARG A 123 7.71 -8.69 -11.20
N GLY A 124 8.80 -8.56 -10.45
CA GLY A 124 10.15 -8.76 -10.96
C GLY A 124 10.44 -10.19 -11.42
N THR A 125 9.75 -11.17 -10.84
CA THR A 125 9.82 -12.59 -11.25
C THR A 125 8.85 -12.95 -12.37
N SER A 126 8.18 -11.98 -12.99
CA SER A 126 7.14 -12.20 -14.01
C SER A 126 5.93 -13.02 -13.52
N SER A 127 5.75 -13.12 -12.21
CA SER A 127 4.62 -13.81 -11.59
C SER A 127 3.39 -12.89 -11.52
N ILE A 128 3.03 -12.30 -12.66
CA ILE A 128 2.04 -11.22 -12.79
C ILE A 128 0.65 -11.67 -12.31
N ALA A 129 0.25 -12.92 -12.58
CA ALA A 129 -1.04 -13.44 -12.14
C ALA A 129 -1.21 -13.33 -10.61
N TYR A 130 -0.20 -13.71 -9.83
CA TYR A 130 -0.22 -13.62 -8.38
C TYR A 130 -0.30 -12.17 -7.89
N PHE A 131 0.51 -11.28 -8.47
CA PHE A 131 0.45 -9.84 -8.19
C PHE A 131 -0.93 -9.24 -8.52
N THR A 132 -1.50 -9.59 -9.67
CA THR A 132 -2.83 -9.10 -10.06
C THR A 132 -3.90 -9.60 -9.10
N THR A 133 -3.85 -10.87 -8.70
CA THR A 133 -4.78 -11.45 -7.72
C THR A 133 -4.71 -10.71 -6.39
N THR A 134 -3.53 -10.43 -5.83
CA THR A 134 -3.41 -9.67 -4.58
C THR A 134 -3.97 -8.26 -4.69
N THR A 135 -3.75 -7.59 -5.81
CA THR A 135 -4.23 -6.22 -6.05
C THR A 135 -5.76 -6.19 -6.20
N PHE A 136 -6.34 -7.11 -6.97
CA PHE A 136 -7.80 -7.22 -7.09
C PHE A 136 -8.46 -7.58 -5.77
N THR A 137 -7.88 -8.52 -5.02
CA THR A 137 -8.39 -8.90 -3.70
C THR A 137 -8.37 -7.72 -2.73
N ASP A 138 -7.30 -6.91 -2.71
CA ASP A 138 -7.23 -5.69 -1.91
C ASP A 138 -8.36 -4.71 -2.25
N LEU A 139 -8.60 -4.49 -3.54
CA LEU A 139 -9.65 -3.59 -4.00
C LEU A 139 -11.05 -4.09 -3.59
N VAL A 140 -11.35 -5.36 -3.84
CA VAL A 140 -12.64 -5.97 -3.52
C VAL A 140 -12.86 -5.99 -2.01
N LEU A 141 -11.86 -6.42 -1.23
CA LEU A 141 -11.95 -6.44 0.23
C LEU A 141 -12.22 -5.04 0.79
N ARG A 142 -11.56 -4.02 0.28
CA ARG A 142 -11.75 -2.64 0.74
C ARG A 142 -13.20 -2.17 0.52
N VAL A 143 -13.78 -2.45 -0.64
CA VAL A 143 -15.17 -2.10 -0.94
C VAL A 143 -16.15 -2.89 -0.07
N VAL A 144 -15.97 -4.20 0.03
CA VAL A 144 -16.83 -5.09 0.82
C VAL A 144 -16.77 -4.74 2.30
N LEU A 145 -15.56 -4.52 2.84
CA LEU A 145 -15.37 -4.15 4.25
C LEU A 145 -15.93 -2.76 4.55
N ALA A 146 -15.77 -1.79 3.65
CA ALA A 146 -16.37 -0.46 3.83
C ALA A 146 -17.89 -0.56 3.88
N TYR A 147 -18.51 -1.31 2.98
CA TYR A 147 -19.94 -1.54 2.98
C TYR A 147 -20.39 -2.26 4.27
N PHE A 148 -19.69 -3.30 4.68
CA PHE A 148 -19.98 -4.06 5.89
C PHE A 148 -19.91 -3.18 7.15
N PHE A 149 -18.84 -2.41 7.34
CA PHE A 149 -18.67 -1.56 8.51
C PHE A 149 -19.70 -0.44 8.57
N VAL A 150 -20.05 0.16 7.45
CA VAL A 150 -21.05 1.24 7.42
C VAL A 150 -22.47 0.72 7.59
N LYS A 151 -22.85 -0.37 6.90
CA LYS A 151 -24.23 -0.88 6.89
C LYS A 151 -24.54 -1.83 8.01
N MET A 152 -23.64 -2.75 8.36
CA MET A 152 -23.88 -3.78 9.36
C MET A 152 -23.52 -3.34 10.77
N LEU A 153 -22.44 -2.57 10.93
CA LEU A 153 -21.96 -2.08 12.23
C LEU A 153 -22.39 -0.64 12.52
N SER A 154 -23.15 -0.01 11.60
CA SER A 154 -23.62 1.38 11.74
C SER A 154 -22.49 2.38 12.08
N MET A 155 -21.28 2.10 11.57
CA MET A 155 -20.13 2.97 11.75
C MET A 155 -20.17 4.07 10.68
N ASP A 156 -20.00 5.32 11.10
CA ASP A 156 -19.90 6.46 10.20
C ASP A 156 -18.63 6.42 9.34
N SER A 157 -18.05 7.56 9.05
CA SER A 157 -16.78 7.70 8.29
C SER A 157 -15.63 6.83 8.82
N THR A 158 -15.62 6.53 10.12
CA THR A 158 -14.61 5.68 10.78
C THR A 158 -14.63 4.26 10.24
N GLY A 159 -15.80 3.71 9.88
CA GLY A 159 -15.93 2.39 9.27
C GLY A 159 -15.23 2.32 7.91
N ILE A 160 -15.36 3.39 7.10
CA ILE A 160 -14.65 3.49 5.82
C ILE A 160 -13.14 3.51 6.04
N TRP A 161 -12.67 4.26 7.04
CA TRP A 161 -11.23 4.36 7.33
C TRP A 161 -10.63 3.05 7.83
N LEU A 162 -11.36 2.30 8.66
CA LEU A 162 -10.93 0.98 9.15
C LEU A 162 -10.88 -0.08 8.06
N SER A 163 -11.65 0.06 6.98
CA SER A 163 -11.59 -0.89 5.85
C SER A 163 -10.21 -0.92 5.19
N TRP A 164 -9.45 0.20 5.22
CA TRP A 164 -8.11 0.29 4.63
C TRP A 164 -7.08 -0.58 5.36
N PRO A 165 -6.87 -0.42 6.67
CA PRO A 165 -5.96 -1.27 7.43
C PRO A 165 -6.27 -2.76 7.34
N VAL A 166 -7.55 -3.13 7.42
CA VAL A 166 -7.96 -4.53 7.35
C VAL A 166 -7.71 -5.09 5.94
N GLY A 167 -8.08 -4.36 4.89
CA GLY A 167 -7.80 -4.74 3.50
C GLY A 167 -6.31 -4.90 3.26
N TRP A 168 -5.48 -3.96 3.71
CA TRP A 168 -4.02 -4.04 3.59
C TRP A 168 -3.42 -5.23 4.32
N THR A 169 -3.91 -5.54 5.52
CA THR A 169 -3.39 -6.67 6.31
C THR A 169 -3.67 -7.99 5.62
N LEU A 170 -4.90 -8.19 5.14
CA LEU A 170 -5.27 -9.41 4.43
C LEU A 170 -4.53 -9.56 3.10
N SER A 171 -4.45 -8.49 2.31
CA SER A 171 -3.72 -8.51 1.04
C SER A 171 -2.20 -8.65 1.24
N ALA A 172 -1.63 -8.09 2.31
CA ALA A 172 -0.23 -8.28 2.66
C ALA A 172 0.07 -9.72 3.04
N ALA A 173 -0.79 -10.35 3.84
CA ALA A 173 -0.67 -11.77 4.18
C ALA A 173 -0.70 -12.63 2.92
N MET A 174 -1.61 -12.34 1.98
CA MET A 174 -1.71 -13.07 0.72
C MET A 174 -0.47 -12.86 -0.17
N SER A 175 0.03 -11.61 -0.31
CA SER A 175 1.26 -11.32 -1.06
C SER A 175 2.47 -12.04 -0.45
N PHE A 176 2.56 -12.06 0.87
CA PHE A 176 3.63 -12.79 1.57
C PHE A 176 3.53 -14.31 1.37
N CYS A 177 2.32 -14.88 1.42
CA CYS A 177 2.11 -16.30 1.11
C CYS A 177 2.55 -16.63 -0.31
N PHE A 178 2.15 -15.83 -1.30
CA PHE A 178 2.56 -16.04 -2.69
C PHE A 178 4.06 -15.88 -2.89
N TYR A 179 4.69 -14.93 -2.22
CA TYR A 179 6.15 -14.83 -2.18
C TYR A 179 6.79 -16.11 -1.63
N ARG A 180 6.25 -16.67 -0.54
CA ARG A 180 6.77 -17.90 0.09
C ARG A 180 6.61 -19.13 -0.80
N MET A 181 5.59 -19.19 -1.62
CA MET A 181 5.36 -20.28 -2.60
C MET A 181 6.41 -20.30 -3.72
N ARG A 182 7.17 -19.21 -3.91
CA ARG A 182 8.22 -19.05 -4.92
C ARG A 182 7.78 -19.49 -6.32
N PRO A 183 6.71 -18.93 -6.89
CA PRO A 183 6.14 -19.39 -8.15
C PRO A 183 7.13 -19.31 -9.32
N TRP A 184 8.15 -18.47 -9.24
CA TRP A 184 9.18 -18.32 -10.27
C TRP A 184 10.10 -19.53 -10.41
N GLN A 185 10.24 -20.37 -9.38
CA GLN A 185 11.08 -21.59 -9.43
C GLN A 185 10.47 -22.67 -10.35
N HIS A 186 9.14 -22.59 -10.58
CA HIS A 186 8.43 -23.52 -11.47
C HIS A 186 8.35 -23.03 -12.93
N HIS A 187 8.75 -21.76 -13.18
CA HIS A 187 8.71 -21.14 -14.51
C HIS A 187 10.10 -20.90 -15.08
N GLY A 188 11.10 -21.72 -14.71
CA GLY A 188 12.42 -21.66 -15.33
C GLY A 188 12.32 -21.67 -16.85
N PRO A 189 13.11 -20.87 -17.59
CA PRO A 189 13.05 -20.83 -19.05
C PRO A 189 13.25 -22.23 -19.60
N LYS A 190 12.28 -22.72 -20.36
CA LYS A 190 12.44 -24.00 -21.11
C LYS A 190 13.74 -23.93 -21.89
N PRO A 191 14.63 -24.93 -21.77
CA PRO A 191 15.88 -24.93 -22.52
C PRO A 191 15.57 -24.74 -24.00
N LYS A 192 16.13 -23.70 -24.61
CA LYS A 192 16.02 -23.50 -26.08
C LYS A 192 16.49 -24.79 -26.72
N ARG A 193 15.60 -25.53 -27.38
CA ARG A 193 15.99 -26.65 -28.25
C ARG A 193 17.04 -26.09 -29.22
N ARG A 194 18.29 -26.51 -29.03
CA ARG A 194 19.31 -26.35 -30.06
C ARG A 194 18.76 -27.08 -31.30
N THR A 195 18.26 -26.31 -32.24
CA THR A 195 18.07 -26.85 -33.61
C THR A 195 19.46 -27.21 -34.10
N ALA A 196 19.74 -28.50 -34.11
CA ALA A 196 20.91 -29.01 -34.81
C ALA A 196 20.74 -28.62 -36.28
N LYS A 197 21.60 -27.69 -36.73
CA LYS A 197 21.78 -27.46 -38.16
C LYS A 197 22.63 -28.63 -38.66
N SER A 198 21.97 -29.52 -39.42
CA SER A 198 22.60 -30.44 -40.35
C SER A 198 23.19 -29.66 -41.50
#